data_d70bd00797ed1fd716d2d225158944e1
#
_entry.id   d70bd00797ed1fd716d2d225158944e1
#
_cell.length_a   1.000
_cell.length_b   1.000
_cell.length_c   1.000
_cell.angle_alpha   90.00
_cell.angle_beta   90.00
_cell.angle_gamma   90.00
#
_symmetry.space_group_name_H-M   'P 1'
#
loop_
_entity.id
_entity.type
_entity.pdbx_description
1 polymer ?
#
loop_
_entity_poly.entity_id
_entity_poly.type
_entity_poly.pdbx_seq_one_letter_code
_entity_poly.pdbx_strand_id
1 'polypeptide(L)'
;MQTVASEVFGKKSFEADNDEQKASELKKTVKNKYDALITFEARPQEYPGHAVLQQGIQMLRQLLIASDSGAFYDYIGKHKDDLLDWNDDFLDDGIRDFYYSDSMQKIWDKGLNALRVYRDSNDFLSDSKLQNIVDEMGKLLRLQKLQGDTAVKISELNNDFDTLFTAAFDKKAAEYLAQIDEFKDLGLTRILESGISDEKVRDQLRHDFENKIQVIRDAAKNAVTLNQVVAKPAQADAQLEQLSKRIKQEVERIVVVSPATGDKHKNVDDVTKSVTPANTGKIKPKDKKFIKVDQVLRRGDYKLEDSADVAELTAEFKRLLEAQLSDNTIVTLQVD
;
A
#
# COMPACT_ATOMS: atom_id res chain seq x y z
N MET A 1 -24.09 -43.43 -6.80
CA MET A 1 -22.87 -43.59 -5.97
C MET A 1 -21.67 -44.09 -6.78
N GLN A 2 -21.72 -45.17 -7.52
CA GLN A 2 -20.57 -45.72 -8.25
C GLN A 2 -19.99 -44.73 -9.28
N THR A 3 -20.85 -43.94 -9.96
CA THR A 3 -20.44 -42.87 -10.87
C THR A 3 -19.58 -41.84 -10.17
N VAL A 4 -20.01 -41.27 -9.02
CA VAL A 4 -19.27 -40.31 -8.25
C VAL A 4 -17.94 -40.90 -7.73
N ALA A 5 -17.98 -42.15 -7.24
CA ALA A 5 -16.78 -42.85 -6.80
C ALA A 5 -15.76 -43.01 -7.92
N SER A 6 -16.22 -43.34 -9.14
CA SER A 6 -15.34 -43.51 -10.32
C SER A 6 -14.87 -42.20 -10.92
N GLU A 7 -15.77 -41.26 -11.19
CA GLU A 7 -15.47 -40.03 -11.94
C GLU A 7 -14.83 -38.97 -11.05
N VAL A 8 -15.38 -38.72 -9.86
CA VAL A 8 -14.90 -37.68 -8.96
C VAL A 8 -13.68 -38.13 -8.15
N PHE A 9 -13.68 -39.37 -7.67
CA PHE A 9 -12.66 -39.89 -6.76
C PHE A 9 -11.72 -40.92 -7.38
N GLY A 10 -11.91 -41.30 -8.65
CA GLY A 10 -11.08 -42.26 -9.34
C GLY A 10 -11.17 -43.69 -8.79
N LYS A 11 -12.14 -43.99 -7.93
CA LYS A 11 -12.35 -45.31 -7.30
C LYS A 11 -13.25 -46.16 -8.17
N LYS A 12 -12.66 -46.94 -9.07
CA LYS A 12 -13.41 -47.78 -10.03
C LYS A 12 -13.98 -49.05 -9.43
N SER A 13 -13.37 -49.59 -8.38
CA SER A 13 -13.80 -50.82 -7.72
C SER A 13 -13.52 -50.75 -6.20
N PHE A 14 -14.25 -51.50 -5.43
CA PHE A 14 -14.07 -51.64 -3.99
C PHE A 14 -13.58 -53.07 -3.70
N GLU A 15 -12.66 -53.19 -2.75
CA GLU A 15 -12.15 -54.48 -2.26
C GLU A 15 -13.10 -55.05 -1.22
N ALA A 16 -13.86 -54.19 -0.54
CA ALA A 16 -14.81 -54.58 0.49
C ALA A 16 -16.14 -55.03 -0.05
N ASP A 17 -16.75 -55.95 0.66
CA ASP A 17 -18.08 -56.49 0.28
C ASP A 17 -19.25 -55.71 0.91
N ASN A 18 -19.07 -55.18 2.12
CA ASN A 18 -20.09 -54.43 2.83
C ASN A 18 -20.03 -52.92 2.67
N ASP A 19 -21.15 -52.24 2.83
CA ASP A 19 -21.26 -50.79 2.58
C ASP A 19 -20.46 -49.94 3.57
N GLU A 20 -20.27 -50.37 4.81
CA GLU A 20 -19.50 -49.66 5.81
C GLU A 20 -18.00 -49.60 5.44
N GLN A 21 -17.46 -50.74 5.02
CA GLN A 21 -16.09 -50.85 4.56
C GLN A 21 -15.89 -50.10 3.24
N LYS A 22 -16.85 -50.18 2.28
CA LYS A 22 -16.81 -49.39 1.04
C LYS A 22 -16.80 -47.87 1.32
N ALA A 23 -17.64 -47.43 2.27
CA ALA A 23 -17.61 -46.04 2.71
C ALA A 23 -16.25 -45.62 3.29
N SER A 24 -15.66 -46.50 4.11
CA SER A 24 -14.31 -46.25 4.69
C SER A 24 -13.24 -46.14 3.62
N GLU A 25 -13.24 -47.04 2.62
CA GLU A 25 -12.29 -46.94 1.48
C GLU A 25 -12.47 -45.63 0.69
N LEU A 26 -13.75 -45.28 0.39
CA LEU A 26 -14.03 -44.07 -0.34
C LEU A 26 -13.65 -42.79 0.44
N LYS A 27 -13.91 -42.77 1.77
CA LYS A 27 -13.47 -41.67 2.66
C LYS A 27 -11.98 -41.46 2.62
N LYS A 28 -11.14 -42.49 2.51
CA LYS A 28 -9.68 -42.34 2.35
C LYS A 28 -9.34 -41.59 1.06
N THR A 29 -10.04 -41.93 -0.06
CA THR A 29 -9.83 -41.25 -1.34
C THR A 29 -10.30 -39.80 -1.29
N VAL A 30 -11.49 -39.56 -0.68
CA VAL A 30 -11.99 -38.20 -0.41
C VAL A 30 -11.00 -37.38 0.39
N LYS A 31 -10.44 -37.99 1.45
CA LYS A 31 -9.41 -37.33 2.30
C LYS A 31 -8.17 -36.94 1.50
N ASN A 32 -7.65 -37.85 0.68
CA ASN A 32 -6.47 -37.56 -0.14
C ASN A 32 -6.73 -36.38 -1.10
N LYS A 33 -7.93 -36.34 -1.74
CA LYS A 33 -8.30 -35.23 -2.63
C LYS A 33 -8.48 -33.94 -1.83
N TYR A 34 -9.11 -33.99 -0.67
CA TYR A 34 -9.25 -32.83 0.24
C TYR A 34 -7.90 -32.30 0.70
N ASP A 35 -7.01 -33.18 1.19
CA ASP A 35 -5.68 -32.81 1.69
C ASP A 35 -4.84 -32.13 0.59
N ALA A 36 -5.01 -32.53 -0.67
CA ALA A 36 -4.36 -31.89 -1.80
C ALA A 36 -4.93 -30.51 -2.08
N LEU A 37 -6.25 -30.36 -2.09
CA LEU A 37 -6.91 -29.09 -2.45
C LEU A 37 -6.84 -28.04 -1.34
N ILE A 38 -6.87 -28.45 -0.07
CA ILE A 38 -6.83 -27.51 1.07
C ILE A 38 -5.53 -26.69 1.10
N THR A 39 -4.45 -27.20 0.51
CA THR A 39 -3.18 -26.46 0.39
C THR A 39 -3.31 -25.18 -0.44
N PHE A 40 -4.36 -25.10 -1.25
CA PHE A 40 -4.66 -23.96 -2.11
C PHE A 40 -5.73 -23.01 -1.54
N GLU A 41 -6.34 -23.35 -0.37
CA GLU A 41 -7.44 -22.56 0.22
C GLU A 41 -7.06 -21.08 0.44
N ALA A 42 -5.82 -20.81 0.79
CA ALA A 42 -5.32 -19.46 1.06
C ALA A 42 -4.79 -18.71 -0.18
N ARG A 43 -4.96 -19.26 -1.38
CA ARG A 43 -4.51 -18.59 -2.60
C ARG A 43 -5.40 -17.36 -2.92
N PRO A 44 -4.87 -16.37 -3.68
CA PRO A 44 -5.61 -15.17 -4.05
C PRO A 44 -6.98 -15.46 -4.69
N GLN A 45 -7.97 -14.66 -4.35
CA GLN A 45 -9.33 -14.77 -4.92
C GLN A 45 -9.36 -14.41 -6.42
N GLU A 46 -8.36 -13.66 -6.87
CA GLU A 46 -8.16 -13.27 -8.27
C GLU A 46 -7.67 -14.43 -9.15
N TYR A 47 -7.31 -15.56 -8.55
CA TYR A 47 -6.91 -16.74 -9.33
C TYR A 47 -8.11 -17.35 -10.07
N PRO A 48 -7.91 -17.84 -11.30
CA PRO A 48 -8.97 -18.45 -12.09
C PRO A 48 -9.58 -19.64 -11.35
N GLY A 49 -10.89 -19.76 -11.41
CA GLY A 49 -11.62 -20.86 -10.79
C GLY A 49 -11.52 -20.94 -9.27
N HIS A 50 -11.13 -19.86 -8.57
CA HIS A 50 -11.04 -19.84 -7.10
C HIS A 50 -12.37 -20.24 -6.45
N ALA A 51 -13.51 -19.79 -6.98
CA ALA A 51 -14.83 -20.17 -6.48
C ALA A 51 -15.09 -21.68 -6.63
N VAL A 52 -14.70 -22.26 -7.77
CA VAL A 52 -14.82 -23.70 -8.04
C VAL A 52 -13.95 -24.52 -7.07
N LEU A 53 -12.71 -24.06 -6.82
CA LEU A 53 -11.81 -24.66 -5.83
C LEU A 53 -12.45 -24.65 -4.44
N GLN A 54 -12.96 -23.50 -3.98
CA GLN A 54 -13.58 -23.36 -2.65
C GLN A 54 -14.82 -24.21 -2.50
N GLN A 55 -15.68 -24.28 -3.52
CA GLN A 55 -16.84 -25.16 -3.54
C GLN A 55 -16.43 -26.62 -3.34
N GLY A 56 -15.41 -27.09 -4.08
CA GLY A 56 -14.90 -28.44 -3.94
C GLY A 56 -14.35 -28.75 -2.55
N ILE A 57 -13.54 -27.84 -2.00
CA ILE A 57 -13.01 -27.98 -0.62
C ILE A 57 -14.16 -28.12 0.38
N GLN A 58 -15.22 -27.32 0.24
CA GLN A 58 -16.38 -27.38 1.14
C GLN A 58 -17.15 -28.69 1.00
N MET A 59 -17.44 -29.16 -0.22
CA MET A 59 -18.14 -30.42 -0.46
C MET A 59 -17.34 -31.60 0.09
N LEU A 60 -16.03 -31.65 -0.15
CA LEU A 60 -15.16 -32.70 0.38
C LEU A 60 -15.10 -32.68 1.90
N ARG A 61 -15.07 -31.48 2.51
CA ARG A 61 -15.13 -31.31 3.98
C ARG A 61 -16.41 -31.89 4.56
N GLN A 62 -17.57 -31.63 3.93
CA GLN A 62 -18.86 -32.18 4.38
C GLN A 62 -18.88 -33.71 4.30
N LEU A 63 -18.32 -34.30 3.26
CA LEU A 63 -18.15 -35.75 3.14
C LEU A 63 -17.29 -36.36 4.26
N LEU A 64 -16.23 -35.67 4.64
CA LEU A 64 -15.29 -36.15 5.67
C LEU A 64 -15.88 -36.09 7.08
N ILE A 65 -16.76 -35.14 7.38
CA ILE A 65 -17.41 -34.99 8.69
C ILE A 65 -18.66 -35.83 8.85
N ALA A 66 -19.12 -36.55 7.81
CA ALA A 66 -20.28 -37.42 7.89
C ALA A 66 -20.08 -38.46 9.02
N SER A 67 -21.08 -38.58 9.92
CA SER A 67 -21.00 -39.35 11.17
C SER A 67 -20.82 -40.86 10.95
N ASP A 68 -21.46 -41.39 9.93
CA ASP A 68 -21.48 -42.79 9.60
C ASP A 68 -21.58 -43.04 8.08
N SER A 69 -21.64 -44.30 7.67
CA SER A 69 -21.75 -44.65 6.25
C SER A 69 -23.08 -44.25 5.63
N GLY A 70 -24.17 -44.24 6.39
CA GLY A 70 -25.50 -43.82 5.90
C GLY A 70 -25.46 -42.31 5.58
N ALA A 71 -25.08 -41.48 6.52
CA ALA A 71 -24.93 -40.02 6.31
C ALA A 71 -23.98 -39.69 5.16
N PHE A 72 -22.88 -40.45 5.00
CA PHE A 72 -21.96 -40.31 3.91
C PHE A 72 -22.58 -40.57 2.54
N TYR A 73 -23.31 -41.67 2.43
CA TYR A 73 -24.00 -42.05 1.19
C TYR A 73 -25.18 -41.14 0.87
N ASP A 74 -25.93 -40.72 1.88
CA ASP A 74 -27.01 -39.76 1.74
C ASP A 74 -26.50 -38.41 1.20
N TYR A 75 -25.38 -37.95 1.69
CA TYR A 75 -24.74 -36.71 1.16
C TYR A 75 -24.37 -36.89 -0.32
N ILE A 76 -23.68 -38.00 -0.68
CA ILE A 76 -23.32 -38.27 -2.08
C ILE A 76 -24.57 -38.35 -2.96
N GLY A 77 -25.61 -39.03 -2.50
CA GLY A 77 -26.89 -39.20 -3.24
C GLY A 77 -27.58 -37.86 -3.48
N LYS A 78 -27.62 -37.00 -2.45
CA LYS A 78 -28.27 -35.69 -2.50
C LYS A 78 -27.47 -34.67 -3.36
N HIS A 79 -26.17 -34.74 -3.34
CA HIS A 79 -25.29 -33.79 -4.05
C HIS A 79 -24.54 -34.45 -5.21
N LYS A 80 -25.11 -35.46 -5.80
CA LYS A 80 -24.49 -36.23 -6.88
C LYS A 80 -24.10 -35.33 -8.05
N ASP A 81 -25.06 -34.56 -8.54
CA ASP A 81 -24.90 -33.73 -9.72
C ASP A 81 -23.95 -32.57 -9.41
N ASP A 82 -24.07 -31.93 -8.25
CA ASP A 82 -23.13 -30.87 -7.78
C ASP A 82 -21.69 -31.37 -7.74
N LEU A 83 -21.44 -32.61 -7.30
CA LEU A 83 -20.10 -33.20 -7.24
C LEU A 83 -19.54 -33.52 -8.61
N LEU A 84 -20.38 -33.96 -9.56
CA LEU A 84 -19.97 -34.25 -10.93
C LEU A 84 -19.69 -32.95 -11.67
N ASP A 85 -20.61 -31.99 -11.64
CA ASP A 85 -20.45 -30.67 -12.28
C ASP A 85 -19.19 -29.94 -11.75
N TRP A 86 -19.00 -29.95 -10.43
CA TRP A 86 -17.79 -29.40 -9.84
C TRP A 86 -16.52 -30.07 -10.35
N ASN A 87 -16.52 -31.39 -10.44
CA ASN A 87 -15.32 -32.11 -10.89
C ASN A 87 -15.01 -31.82 -12.36
N ASP A 88 -16.04 -31.72 -13.20
CA ASP A 88 -15.91 -31.39 -14.60
C ASP A 88 -15.38 -29.95 -14.77
N ASP A 89 -16.01 -28.98 -14.07
CA ASP A 89 -15.52 -27.59 -14.07
C ASP A 89 -14.04 -27.49 -13.60
N PHE A 90 -13.67 -28.25 -12.57
CA PHE A 90 -12.32 -28.23 -12.04
C PHE A 90 -11.29 -28.85 -13.01
N LEU A 91 -11.69 -29.86 -13.79
CA LEU A 91 -10.81 -30.57 -14.73
C LEU A 91 -10.76 -29.90 -16.11
N ASP A 92 -11.95 -29.62 -16.69
CA ASP A 92 -12.07 -29.22 -18.09
C ASP A 92 -11.73 -27.75 -18.33
N ASP A 93 -11.95 -26.89 -17.32
CA ASP A 93 -11.65 -25.47 -17.42
C ASP A 93 -10.17 -25.12 -17.18
N GLY A 94 -9.30 -26.13 -17.07
CA GLY A 94 -7.87 -25.95 -16.83
C GLY A 94 -7.52 -25.45 -15.40
N ILE A 95 -8.51 -25.42 -14.50
CA ILE A 95 -8.34 -24.91 -13.13
C ILE A 95 -7.37 -25.79 -12.36
N ARG A 96 -7.54 -27.12 -12.45
CA ARG A 96 -6.62 -28.07 -11.83
C ARG A 96 -5.17 -27.80 -12.27
N ASP A 97 -4.93 -27.70 -13.56
CA ASP A 97 -3.59 -27.55 -14.11
C ASP A 97 -2.95 -26.22 -13.67
N PHE A 98 -3.76 -25.18 -13.53
CA PHE A 98 -3.30 -23.90 -12.97
C PHE A 98 -2.84 -24.05 -11.50
N TYR A 99 -3.67 -24.67 -10.63
CA TYR A 99 -3.35 -24.79 -9.19
C TYR A 99 -2.15 -25.71 -8.94
N TYR A 100 -1.88 -26.68 -9.81
CA TYR A 100 -0.73 -27.57 -9.71
C TYR A 100 0.50 -27.07 -10.48
N SER A 101 0.45 -25.88 -11.10
CA SER A 101 1.55 -25.31 -11.88
C SER A 101 2.09 -24.03 -11.26
N ASP A 102 3.22 -24.13 -10.54
CA ASP A 102 3.91 -22.95 -9.99
C ASP A 102 4.29 -21.92 -11.07
N SER A 103 4.58 -22.38 -12.29
CA SER A 103 4.95 -21.48 -13.39
C SER A 103 3.74 -20.65 -13.85
N MET A 104 2.55 -21.24 -13.96
CA MET A 104 1.34 -20.53 -14.35
C MET A 104 0.94 -19.51 -13.24
N GLN A 105 1.01 -19.91 -11.97
CA GLN A 105 0.74 -19.00 -10.86
C GLN A 105 1.70 -17.80 -10.85
N LYS A 106 3.00 -18.01 -11.08
CA LYS A 106 3.98 -16.91 -11.18
C LYS A 106 3.68 -15.94 -12.33
N ILE A 107 3.23 -16.46 -13.49
CA ILE A 107 2.82 -15.61 -14.62
C ILE A 107 1.61 -14.76 -14.23
N TRP A 108 0.63 -15.37 -13.53
CA TRP A 108 -0.57 -14.69 -13.06
C TRP A 108 -0.25 -13.63 -12.01
N ASP A 109 0.55 -13.98 -11.01
CA ASP A 109 0.98 -13.06 -9.95
C ASP A 109 1.72 -11.85 -10.53
N LYS A 110 2.57 -12.09 -11.53
CA LYS A 110 3.27 -11.02 -12.24
C LYS A 110 2.30 -10.08 -12.95
N GLY A 111 1.28 -10.62 -13.61
CA GLY A 111 0.22 -9.83 -14.26
C GLY A 111 -0.61 -9.03 -13.26
N LEU A 112 -1.05 -9.65 -12.16
CA LEU A 112 -1.78 -8.95 -11.09
C LEU A 112 -0.94 -7.82 -10.48
N ASN A 113 0.37 -8.07 -10.28
CA ASN A 113 1.29 -7.05 -9.80
C ASN A 113 1.45 -5.91 -10.81
N ALA A 114 1.56 -6.21 -12.10
CA ALA A 114 1.65 -5.20 -13.16
C ALA A 114 0.42 -4.28 -13.17
N LEU A 115 -0.80 -4.84 -13.06
CA LEU A 115 -2.03 -4.06 -12.95
C LEU A 115 -2.03 -3.13 -11.72
N ARG A 116 -1.55 -3.63 -10.57
CA ARG A 116 -1.46 -2.83 -9.34
C ARG A 116 -0.45 -1.69 -9.47
N VAL A 117 0.76 -2.00 -9.96
CA VAL A 117 1.83 -1.00 -10.15
C VAL A 117 1.40 0.07 -11.15
N TYR A 118 0.73 -0.33 -12.23
CA TYR A 118 0.19 0.62 -13.19
C TYR A 118 -0.87 1.52 -12.57
N ARG A 119 -1.86 0.97 -11.86
CA ARG A 119 -2.90 1.74 -11.18
C ARG A 119 -2.31 2.80 -10.25
N ASP A 120 -1.23 2.46 -9.53
CA ASP A 120 -0.56 3.35 -8.59
C ASP A 120 0.40 4.35 -9.28
N SER A 121 0.45 4.35 -10.61
CA SER A 121 1.34 5.20 -11.42
C SER A 121 0.64 5.90 -12.57
N ASN A 122 -0.56 5.48 -12.99
CA ASN A 122 -1.23 5.90 -14.23
C ASN A 122 -1.51 7.40 -14.32
N ASP A 123 -1.78 8.06 -13.18
CA ASP A 123 -2.04 9.50 -13.14
C ASP A 123 -0.85 10.34 -13.65
N PHE A 124 0.35 9.75 -13.68
CA PHE A 124 1.60 10.37 -14.10
C PHE A 124 2.14 9.84 -15.43
N LEU A 125 1.44 8.86 -16.02
CA LEU A 125 1.80 8.22 -17.28
C LEU A 125 0.73 8.49 -18.35
N SER A 126 1.16 8.89 -19.53
CA SER A 126 0.25 9.17 -20.67
C SER A 126 0.65 8.33 -21.89
N ASP A 127 0.84 7.03 -21.69
CA ASP A 127 1.22 6.08 -22.77
C ASP A 127 0.02 5.20 -23.14
N SER A 128 -0.55 5.45 -24.34
CA SER A 128 -1.70 4.68 -24.84
C SER A 128 -1.40 3.21 -25.12
N LYS A 129 -0.14 2.87 -25.45
CA LYS A 129 0.26 1.48 -25.68
C LYS A 129 0.29 0.73 -24.36
N LEU A 130 0.85 1.36 -23.32
CA LEU A 130 0.88 0.78 -21.98
C LEU A 130 -0.55 0.58 -21.44
N GLN A 131 -1.45 1.55 -21.66
CA GLN A 131 -2.86 1.42 -21.29
C GLN A 131 -3.52 0.22 -22.00
N ASN A 132 -3.30 0.05 -23.31
CA ASN A 132 -3.87 -1.08 -24.05
C ASN A 132 -3.38 -2.44 -23.52
N ILE A 133 -2.09 -2.56 -23.19
CA ILE A 133 -1.52 -3.78 -22.59
C ILE A 133 -2.20 -4.09 -21.25
N VAL A 134 -2.37 -3.09 -20.41
CA VAL A 134 -3.01 -3.21 -19.09
C VAL A 134 -4.47 -3.63 -19.23
N ASP A 135 -5.20 -3.03 -20.17
CA ASP A 135 -6.61 -3.36 -20.43
C ASP A 135 -6.77 -4.79 -20.95
N GLU A 136 -5.90 -5.24 -21.84
CA GLU A 136 -5.90 -6.61 -22.37
C GLU A 136 -5.52 -7.62 -21.28
N MET A 137 -4.46 -7.35 -20.55
CA MET A 137 -4.03 -8.18 -19.41
C MET A 137 -5.13 -8.28 -18.35
N GLY A 138 -5.80 -7.15 -18.03
CA GLY A 138 -6.90 -7.13 -17.09
C GLY A 138 -8.12 -7.95 -17.54
N LYS A 139 -8.37 -8.05 -18.83
CA LYS A 139 -9.41 -8.95 -19.39
C LYS A 139 -9.03 -10.41 -19.21
N LEU A 140 -7.78 -10.77 -19.56
CA LEU A 140 -7.29 -12.16 -19.48
C LEU A 140 -7.22 -12.64 -18.02
N LEU A 141 -6.77 -11.81 -17.09
CA LEU A 141 -6.65 -12.15 -15.67
C LEU A 141 -8.01 -12.35 -14.97
N ARG A 142 -9.11 -11.88 -15.58
CA ARG A 142 -10.48 -12.10 -15.07
C ARG A 142 -11.16 -13.33 -15.62
N LEU A 143 -10.52 -14.06 -16.52
CA LEU A 143 -11.09 -15.29 -17.07
C LEU A 143 -11.20 -16.35 -15.97
N GLN A 144 -12.37 -16.95 -15.86
CA GLN A 144 -12.60 -18.07 -14.94
C GLN A 144 -12.20 -19.41 -15.55
N LYS A 145 -12.22 -19.49 -16.89
CA LYS A 145 -11.85 -20.68 -17.66
C LYS A 145 -10.55 -20.40 -18.40
N LEU A 146 -9.57 -21.27 -18.26
CA LEU A 146 -8.27 -21.14 -18.90
C LEU A 146 -8.24 -21.85 -20.24
N GLN A 147 -8.10 -21.08 -21.31
CA GLN A 147 -7.78 -21.63 -22.64
C GLN A 147 -6.28 -21.90 -22.74
N GLY A 148 -5.90 -22.86 -23.56
CA GLY A 148 -4.52 -23.36 -23.61
C GLY A 148 -3.42 -22.32 -23.88
N ASP A 149 -3.76 -21.19 -24.51
CA ASP A 149 -2.81 -20.10 -24.83
C ASP A 149 -2.88 -18.90 -23.86
N THR A 150 -3.83 -18.90 -22.90
CA THR A 150 -4.05 -17.76 -21.98
C THR A 150 -2.79 -17.41 -21.18
N ALA A 151 -2.11 -18.39 -20.61
CA ALA A 151 -0.89 -18.16 -19.85
C ALA A 151 0.24 -17.61 -20.71
N VAL A 152 0.35 -18.07 -21.97
CA VAL A 152 1.35 -17.56 -22.94
C VAL A 152 1.08 -16.09 -23.24
N LYS A 153 -0.16 -15.73 -23.56
CA LYS A 153 -0.57 -14.34 -23.82
C LYS A 153 -0.30 -13.42 -22.61
N ILE A 154 -0.64 -13.85 -21.41
CA ILE A 154 -0.33 -13.08 -20.20
C ILE A 154 1.19 -12.93 -20.02
N SER A 155 1.97 -13.95 -20.32
CA SER A 155 3.43 -13.88 -20.24
C SER A 155 4.02 -12.88 -21.24
N GLU A 156 3.51 -12.84 -22.47
CA GLU A 156 3.90 -11.86 -23.48
C GLU A 156 3.54 -10.44 -23.04
N LEU A 157 2.30 -10.22 -22.60
CA LEU A 157 1.86 -8.92 -22.09
C LEU A 157 2.66 -8.46 -20.87
N ASN A 158 3.05 -9.38 -19.97
CA ASN A 158 3.94 -9.06 -18.85
C ASN A 158 5.30 -8.55 -19.30
N ASN A 159 5.88 -9.13 -20.35
CA ASN A 159 7.18 -8.70 -20.88
C ASN A 159 7.08 -7.33 -21.57
N ASP A 160 6.02 -7.12 -22.34
CA ASP A 160 5.75 -5.84 -23.00
C ASP A 160 5.48 -4.74 -21.96
N PHE A 161 4.70 -5.06 -20.93
CA PHE A 161 4.47 -4.16 -19.79
C PHE A 161 5.78 -3.76 -19.11
N ASP A 162 6.61 -4.73 -18.72
CA ASP A 162 7.88 -4.46 -18.04
C ASP A 162 8.76 -3.52 -18.88
N THR A 163 8.83 -3.75 -20.19
CA THR A 163 9.66 -2.95 -21.10
C THR A 163 9.15 -1.50 -21.17
N LEU A 164 7.86 -1.32 -21.43
CA LEU A 164 7.28 0.02 -21.62
C LEU A 164 7.14 0.77 -20.29
N PHE A 165 6.70 0.08 -19.23
CA PHE A 165 6.54 0.67 -17.92
C PHE A 165 7.87 1.13 -17.33
N THR A 166 8.90 0.30 -17.39
CA THR A 166 10.23 0.66 -16.89
C THR A 166 10.77 1.91 -17.59
N ALA A 167 10.68 1.96 -18.93
CA ALA A 167 11.13 3.14 -19.69
C ALA A 167 10.34 4.41 -19.33
N ALA A 168 9.02 4.31 -19.17
CA ALA A 168 8.17 5.44 -18.81
C ALA A 168 8.39 5.87 -17.35
N PHE A 169 8.53 4.90 -16.44
CA PHE A 169 8.80 5.11 -15.02
C PHE A 169 10.15 5.79 -14.83
N ASP A 170 11.22 5.26 -15.42
CA ASP A 170 12.58 5.80 -15.27
C ASP A 170 12.67 7.24 -15.76
N LYS A 171 12.01 7.56 -16.87
CA LYS A 171 11.93 8.92 -17.38
C LYS A 171 11.27 9.85 -16.38
N LYS A 172 10.12 9.46 -15.84
CA LYS A 172 9.39 10.27 -14.85
C LYS A 172 10.12 10.36 -13.52
N ALA A 173 10.66 9.26 -13.01
CA ALA A 173 11.43 9.23 -11.79
C ALA A 173 12.66 10.15 -11.89
N ALA A 174 13.35 10.20 -13.04
CA ALA A 174 14.47 11.10 -13.26
C ALA A 174 14.08 12.58 -13.16
N GLU A 175 12.88 12.98 -13.64
CA GLU A 175 12.38 14.34 -13.50
C GLU A 175 12.20 14.74 -12.02
N TYR A 176 11.69 13.85 -11.18
CA TYR A 176 11.54 14.10 -9.74
C TYR A 176 12.85 14.03 -8.97
N LEU A 177 13.77 13.16 -9.37
CA LEU A 177 15.12 13.10 -8.79
C LEU A 177 15.91 14.37 -9.07
N ALA A 178 15.79 14.93 -10.28
CA ALA A 178 16.39 16.21 -10.62
C ALA A 178 15.87 17.36 -9.73
N GLN A 179 14.57 17.40 -9.44
CA GLN A 179 14.00 18.39 -8.51
C GLN A 179 14.56 18.23 -7.08
N ILE A 180 14.75 17.00 -6.61
CA ILE A 180 15.38 16.75 -5.30
C ILE A 180 16.82 17.25 -5.28
N ASP A 181 17.57 17.02 -6.36
CA ASP A 181 18.94 17.50 -6.52
C ASP A 181 19.01 19.04 -6.58
N GLU A 182 18.04 19.71 -7.23
CA GLU A 182 17.91 21.19 -7.21
C GLU A 182 17.71 21.72 -5.78
N PHE A 183 16.83 21.10 -4.99
CA PHE A 183 16.65 21.49 -3.58
C PHE A 183 17.91 21.27 -2.75
N LYS A 184 18.68 20.22 -3.04
CA LYS A 184 19.98 19.99 -2.41
C LYS A 184 20.93 21.13 -2.69
N ASP A 185 21.09 21.49 -3.98
CA ASP A 185 22.05 22.55 -4.41
C ASP A 185 21.63 23.90 -3.85
N LEU A 186 20.35 24.22 -3.84
CA LEU A 186 19.80 25.41 -3.20
C LEU A 186 20.13 25.47 -1.70
N GLY A 187 20.02 24.36 -0.99
CA GLY A 187 20.34 24.28 0.43
C GLY A 187 21.84 24.49 0.71
N LEU A 188 22.71 23.89 -0.08
CA LEU A 188 24.15 24.06 0.01
C LEU A 188 24.54 25.50 -0.26
N THR A 189 23.96 26.14 -1.26
CA THR A 189 24.16 27.56 -1.58
C THR A 189 23.74 28.46 -0.40
N ARG A 190 22.55 28.21 0.20
CA ARG A 190 22.09 28.96 1.38
C ARG A 190 23.02 28.84 2.58
N ILE A 191 23.65 27.68 2.80
CA ILE A 191 24.65 27.49 3.86
C ILE A 191 25.90 28.35 3.57
N LEU A 192 26.37 28.34 2.32
CA LEU A 192 27.55 29.15 1.91
C LEU A 192 27.31 30.63 2.07
N GLU A 193 26.14 31.11 1.70
CA GLU A 193 25.72 32.52 1.74
C GLU A 193 25.22 32.97 3.13
N SER A 194 25.14 32.07 4.11
CA SER A 194 24.48 32.31 5.41
C SER A 194 25.16 33.38 6.28
N GLY A 195 26.41 33.75 5.99
CA GLY A 195 27.22 34.67 6.84
C GLY A 195 27.67 34.03 8.17
N ILE A 196 27.44 32.74 8.39
CA ILE A 196 27.94 32.03 9.58
C ILE A 196 29.47 31.89 9.44
N SER A 197 30.22 32.53 10.33
CA SER A 197 31.69 32.50 10.33
C SER A 197 32.27 31.21 10.92
N ASP A 198 31.55 30.53 11.81
CA ASP A 198 31.98 29.25 12.42
C ASP A 198 31.89 28.12 11.40
N GLU A 199 33.05 27.62 10.96
CA GLU A 199 33.15 26.54 9.99
C GLU A 199 32.54 25.22 10.51
N LYS A 200 32.70 24.92 11.81
CA LYS A 200 32.12 23.69 12.40
C LYS A 200 30.60 23.71 12.35
N VAL A 201 29.98 24.86 12.60
CA VAL A 201 28.52 25.02 12.51
C VAL A 201 28.06 24.86 11.07
N ARG A 202 28.78 25.46 10.10
CA ARG A 202 28.43 25.28 8.68
C ARG A 202 28.54 23.83 8.23
N ASP A 203 29.64 23.16 8.62
CA ASP A 203 29.84 21.75 8.27
C ASP A 203 28.79 20.85 8.89
N GLN A 204 28.39 21.10 10.14
CA GLN A 204 27.29 20.37 10.78
C GLN A 204 25.96 20.60 10.05
N LEU A 205 25.63 21.83 9.69
CA LEU A 205 24.40 22.12 8.92
C LEU A 205 24.39 21.42 7.57
N ARG A 206 25.57 21.46 6.87
CA ARG A 206 25.74 20.76 5.59
C ARG A 206 25.53 19.27 5.73
N HIS A 207 26.25 18.63 6.63
CA HIS A 207 26.16 17.18 6.85
C HIS A 207 24.76 16.73 7.21
N ASP A 208 24.10 17.41 8.15
CA ASP A 208 22.75 17.11 8.57
C ASP A 208 21.74 17.23 7.41
N PHE A 209 21.89 18.29 6.60
CA PHE A 209 21.01 18.53 5.46
C PHE A 209 21.24 17.52 4.34
N GLU A 210 22.50 17.28 3.94
CA GLU A 210 22.83 16.29 2.91
C GLU A 210 22.35 14.89 3.27
N ASN A 211 22.50 14.47 4.52
CA ASN A 211 22.03 13.17 4.97
C ASN A 211 20.51 13.05 4.82
N LYS A 212 19.75 14.08 5.20
CA LYS A 212 18.30 14.07 5.08
C LYS A 212 17.83 14.03 3.62
N ILE A 213 18.46 14.82 2.76
CA ILE A 213 18.17 14.80 1.32
C ILE A 213 18.55 13.45 0.71
N GLN A 214 19.69 12.87 1.11
CA GLN A 214 20.10 11.55 0.61
C GLN A 214 19.09 10.46 0.96
N VAL A 215 18.54 10.45 2.17
CA VAL A 215 17.48 9.51 2.56
C VAL A 215 16.24 9.64 1.66
N ILE A 216 15.83 10.89 1.36
CA ILE A 216 14.69 11.15 0.47
C ILE A 216 14.99 10.66 -0.95
N ARG A 217 16.19 10.94 -1.44
CA ARG A 217 16.66 10.54 -2.77
C ARG A 217 16.74 9.03 -2.93
N ASP A 218 17.25 8.34 -1.92
CA ASP A 218 17.33 6.87 -1.92
C ASP A 218 15.95 6.24 -1.85
N ALA A 219 15.03 6.81 -1.07
CA ALA A 219 13.64 6.39 -1.05
C ALA A 219 12.95 6.60 -2.42
N ALA A 220 13.28 7.67 -3.16
CA ALA A 220 12.78 7.90 -4.51
C ALA A 220 13.35 6.88 -5.52
N LYS A 221 14.64 6.56 -5.42
CA LYS A 221 15.31 5.57 -6.30
C LYS A 221 14.80 4.14 -6.09
N ASN A 222 14.43 3.80 -4.86
CA ASN A 222 13.94 2.46 -4.51
C ASN A 222 12.41 2.33 -4.67
N ALA A 223 11.74 3.37 -5.15
CA ALA A 223 10.31 3.35 -5.40
C ALA A 223 9.97 2.41 -6.57
N VAL A 224 8.84 1.72 -6.44
CA VAL A 224 8.33 0.81 -7.48
C VAL A 224 7.10 1.38 -8.20
N THR A 225 6.52 2.48 -7.67
CA THR A 225 5.39 3.19 -8.28
C THR A 225 5.64 4.69 -8.30
N LEU A 226 5.05 5.42 -9.26
CA LEU A 226 5.23 6.88 -9.34
C LEU A 226 4.60 7.62 -8.16
N ASN A 227 3.50 7.12 -7.59
CA ASN A 227 2.95 7.68 -6.36
C ASN A 227 3.96 7.78 -5.21
N GLN A 228 4.89 6.82 -5.14
CA GLN A 228 5.95 6.83 -4.12
C GLN A 228 7.02 7.89 -4.39
N VAL A 229 7.22 8.28 -5.66
CA VAL A 229 8.25 9.25 -6.07
C VAL A 229 7.73 10.68 -6.00
N VAL A 230 6.49 10.91 -6.45
CA VAL A 230 5.88 12.25 -6.65
C VAL A 230 5.91 13.12 -5.39
N ALA A 231 5.74 12.54 -4.22
CA ALA A 231 5.77 13.28 -2.95
C ALA A 231 7.17 13.63 -2.46
N LYS A 232 8.25 13.11 -3.08
CA LYS A 232 9.62 13.27 -2.58
C LYS A 232 10.20 14.66 -2.78
N PRO A 233 9.99 15.37 -3.91
CA PRO A 233 10.41 16.76 -4.03
C PRO A 233 9.80 17.66 -2.94
N ALA A 234 8.53 17.51 -2.61
CA ALA A 234 7.90 18.28 -1.52
C ALA A 234 8.55 17.99 -0.14
N GLN A 235 8.97 16.74 0.09
CA GLN A 235 9.73 16.39 1.30
C GLN A 235 11.12 17.04 1.31
N ALA A 236 11.79 17.14 0.16
CA ALA A 236 13.08 17.80 0.03
C ALA A 236 12.95 19.33 0.25
N ASP A 237 11.91 19.95 -0.30
CA ASP A 237 11.60 21.36 -0.07
C ASP A 237 11.34 21.66 1.41
N ALA A 238 10.58 20.81 2.09
CA ALA A 238 10.37 20.94 3.54
C ALA A 238 11.68 20.87 4.35
N GLN A 239 12.66 20.05 3.92
CA GLN A 239 13.98 20.05 4.55
C GLN A 239 14.76 21.34 4.26
N LEU A 240 14.63 21.91 3.07
CA LEU A 240 15.21 23.19 2.70
C LEU A 240 14.65 24.35 3.55
N GLU A 241 13.34 24.35 3.80
CA GLU A 241 12.72 25.30 4.71
C GLU A 241 13.22 25.16 6.16
N GLN A 242 13.33 23.91 6.66
CA GLN A 242 13.88 23.64 7.99
C GLN A 242 15.33 24.12 8.10
N LEU A 243 16.15 23.88 7.08
CA LEU A 243 17.52 24.38 7.00
C LEU A 243 17.53 25.90 7.09
N SER A 244 16.68 26.58 6.34
CA SER A 244 16.59 28.06 6.34
C SER A 244 16.23 28.62 7.72
N LYS A 245 15.36 27.96 8.46
CA LYS A 245 15.00 28.31 9.85
C LYS A 245 16.19 28.11 10.80
N ARG A 246 16.94 27.01 10.65
CA ARG A 246 18.15 26.76 11.45
C ARG A 246 19.25 27.78 11.16
N ILE A 247 19.49 28.10 9.90
CA ILE A 247 20.45 29.15 9.51
C ILE A 247 20.11 30.49 10.20
N LYS A 248 18.85 30.93 10.15
CA LYS A 248 18.41 32.15 10.82
C LYS A 248 18.68 32.12 12.32
N GLN A 249 18.37 31.01 12.99
CA GLN A 249 18.63 30.86 14.42
C GLN A 249 20.11 30.94 14.78
N GLU A 250 20.99 30.34 13.98
CA GLU A 250 22.42 30.38 14.23
C GLU A 250 23.00 31.80 13.97
N VAL A 251 22.52 32.49 12.93
CA VAL A 251 22.92 33.89 12.68
C VAL A 251 22.46 34.80 13.81
N GLU A 252 21.23 34.71 14.28
CA GLU A 252 20.72 35.48 15.44
C GLU A 252 21.53 35.19 16.71
N ARG A 253 21.91 33.93 16.94
CA ARG A 253 22.73 33.52 18.08
C ARG A 253 24.12 34.16 18.05
N ILE A 254 24.74 34.28 16.87
CA ILE A 254 26.07 34.92 16.71
C ILE A 254 25.97 36.43 16.99
N VAL A 255 24.90 37.08 16.53
CA VAL A 255 24.68 38.53 16.77
C VAL A 255 24.50 38.84 18.24
N VAL A 256 23.82 37.95 19.01
CA VAL A 256 23.59 38.16 20.45
C VAL A 256 24.87 37.93 21.30
N VAL A 257 25.81 37.10 20.82
CA VAL A 257 27.04 36.74 21.57
C VAL A 257 28.20 37.70 21.30
N SER A 258 28.09 38.66 20.36
CA SER A 258 29.10 39.72 20.16
C SER A 258 28.86 40.86 21.12
N PRO A 259 29.52 40.95 22.31
CA PRO A 259 29.43 42.13 23.14
C PRO A 259 30.17 43.28 22.45
N ALA A 260 29.50 44.40 22.34
CA ALA A 260 30.12 45.64 21.93
C ALA A 260 31.31 45.93 22.86
N THR A 261 32.53 45.65 22.37
CA THR A 261 33.77 46.15 23.00
C THR A 261 33.99 47.57 22.56
N GLY A 262 33.91 48.49 23.47
CA GLY A 262 34.37 49.88 23.31
C GLY A 262 33.46 50.86 24.06
N ASP A 263 33.75 51.36 25.10
CA ASP A 263 34.66 52.23 25.72
C ASP A 263 34.12 52.76 27.09
N LYS A 264 34.99 52.80 28.06
CA LYS A 264 34.74 53.48 29.32
C LYS A 264 34.86 54.98 29.07
N HIS A 265 33.96 55.84 29.58
CA HIS A 265 34.19 56.88 30.53
C HIS A 265 33.01 57.80 30.84
N LYS A 266 32.86 57.99 32.16
CA LYS A 266 32.36 59.13 32.93
C LYS A 266 30.88 59.44 33.07
N ASN A 267 30.48 59.27 34.36
CA ASN A 267 29.50 59.99 35.15
C ASN A 267 29.02 61.36 34.60
N VAL A 268 27.75 61.65 34.79
CA VAL A 268 27.14 62.59 35.71
C VAL A 268 25.62 62.63 35.57
N ASP A 269 25.01 62.51 36.72
CA ASP A 269 23.73 62.96 37.21
C ASP A 269 22.56 63.40 36.31
N ASP A 270 21.43 62.79 36.65
CA ASP A 270 20.12 63.42 36.98
C ASP A 270 19.34 64.12 35.85
N VAL A 271 18.17 63.64 35.58
CA VAL A 271 16.88 64.29 35.62
C VAL A 271 15.77 63.39 35.01
N THR A 272 14.85 63.05 35.86
CA THR A 272 13.52 62.52 35.57
C THR A 272 12.82 63.17 34.39
N LYS A 273 12.29 62.34 33.47
CA LYS A 273 10.93 62.53 32.90
C LYS A 273 10.43 61.24 32.23
N SER A 274 9.26 60.83 32.69
CA SER A 274 8.43 59.77 32.19
C SER A 274 8.08 59.92 30.71
N VAL A 275 8.38 58.89 29.89
CA VAL A 275 7.65 58.64 28.63
C VAL A 275 7.37 57.17 28.56
N THR A 276 6.09 56.87 28.52
CA THR A 276 5.52 55.54 28.38
C THR A 276 5.98 54.91 27.05
N PRO A 277 6.59 53.70 27.01
CA PRO A 277 6.84 53.05 25.74
C PRO A 277 5.58 52.37 25.23
N ALA A 278 5.30 52.61 23.98
CA ALA A 278 4.29 51.97 23.21
C ALA A 278 4.45 50.44 23.21
N ASN A 279 3.34 49.79 23.35
CA ASN A 279 3.05 48.38 23.35
C ASN A 279 3.68 47.62 22.17
N THR A 280 4.88 47.04 22.35
CA THR A 280 5.37 45.99 21.46
C THR A 280 4.72 44.69 21.87
N GLY A 281 3.65 44.32 21.18
CA GLY A 281 2.96 43.09 21.38
C GLY A 281 3.91 41.88 21.30
N LYS A 282 4.21 41.28 22.45
CA LYS A 282 4.82 39.98 22.52
C LYS A 282 3.84 38.99 21.86
N ILE A 283 4.23 38.50 20.67
CA ILE A 283 3.56 37.36 20.02
C ILE A 283 3.74 36.19 20.99
N LYS A 284 2.65 35.82 21.67
CA LYS A 284 2.63 34.60 22.50
C LYS A 284 2.84 33.42 21.56
N PRO A 285 3.68 32.43 21.92
CA PRO A 285 3.80 31.20 21.14
C PRO A 285 2.41 30.54 21.06
N LYS A 286 2.05 30.07 19.86
CA LYS A 286 0.78 29.34 19.66
C LYS A 286 0.82 28.04 20.46
N ASP A 287 -0.24 27.77 21.19
CA ASP A 287 -0.40 26.52 21.93
C ASP A 287 -0.61 25.36 20.96
N LYS A 288 0.19 24.31 21.09
CA LYS A 288 0.05 23.08 20.27
C LYS A 288 -0.92 22.14 20.95
N LYS A 289 -2.00 21.76 20.26
CA LYS A 289 -2.98 20.78 20.70
C LYS A 289 -2.90 19.55 19.81
N PHE A 290 -2.63 18.39 20.41
CA PHE A 290 -2.65 17.10 19.74
C PHE A 290 -4.02 16.46 19.95
N ILE A 291 -4.66 16.02 18.87
CA ILE A 291 -5.98 15.40 18.88
C ILE A 291 -5.88 14.08 18.14
N LYS A 292 -6.32 13.00 18.77
CA LYS A 292 -6.42 11.70 18.10
C LYS A 292 -7.66 11.67 17.22
N VAL A 293 -7.58 11.00 16.09
CA VAL A 293 -8.69 10.90 15.12
C VAL A 293 -9.95 10.29 15.78
N ASP A 294 -9.77 9.32 16.69
CA ASP A 294 -10.86 8.70 17.45
C ASP A 294 -11.57 9.64 18.46
N GLN A 295 -10.97 10.79 18.78
CA GLN A 295 -11.59 11.85 19.58
C GLN A 295 -12.44 12.81 18.74
N VAL A 296 -12.19 12.87 17.43
CA VAL A 296 -12.92 13.71 16.49
C VAL A 296 -14.05 12.94 15.84
N LEU A 297 -13.78 11.72 15.41
CA LEU A 297 -14.78 10.80 14.89
C LEU A 297 -15.19 9.84 16.02
N ARG A 298 -16.49 9.74 16.28
CA ARG A 298 -17.00 8.78 17.28
C ARG A 298 -16.64 7.38 16.85
N ARG A 299 -16.19 6.53 17.79
CA ARG A 299 -15.99 5.11 17.53
C ARG A 299 -17.30 4.47 17.09
N GLY A 300 -17.34 3.96 15.88
CA GLY A 300 -18.49 3.28 15.31
C GLY A 300 -18.21 2.89 13.85
N ASP A 301 -18.96 1.95 13.35
CA ASP A 301 -18.91 1.59 11.93
C ASP A 301 -19.69 2.65 11.14
N TYR A 302 -18.99 3.41 10.30
CA TYR A 302 -19.62 4.33 9.36
C TYR A 302 -20.00 3.54 8.11
N LYS A 303 -21.32 3.38 7.89
CA LYS A 303 -21.82 2.74 6.68
C LYS A 303 -21.94 3.81 5.59
N LEU A 304 -21.03 3.76 4.62
CA LEU A 304 -20.99 4.69 3.49
C LEU A 304 -21.57 3.97 2.28
N GLU A 305 -22.76 4.35 1.83
CA GLU A 305 -23.46 3.69 0.72
C GLU A 305 -23.34 4.49 -0.57
N ASP A 306 -23.17 5.82 -0.48
CA ASP A 306 -23.03 6.69 -1.65
C ASP A 306 -22.12 7.90 -1.41
N SER A 307 -21.99 8.77 -2.41
CA SER A 307 -21.18 9.99 -2.33
C SER A 307 -21.75 11.04 -1.39
N ALA A 308 -23.05 10.98 -1.08
CA ALA A 308 -23.68 11.92 -0.15
C ALA A 308 -23.27 11.58 1.29
N ASP A 309 -23.21 10.30 1.65
CA ASP A 309 -22.71 9.84 2.96
C ASP A 309 -21.26 10.26 3.20
N VAL A 310 -20.42 10.15 2.17
CA VAL A 310 -19.01 10.61 2.22
C VAL A 310 -18.95 12.12 2.43
N ALA A 311 -19.79 12.89 1.75
CA ALA A 311 -19.83 14.35 1.88
C ALA A 311 -20.30 14.78 3.27
N GLU A 312 -21.31 14.10 3.83
CA GLU A 312 -21.82 14.36 5.18
C GLU A 312 -20.75 14.08 6.25
N LEU A 313 -20.10 12.90 6.19
CA LEU A 313 -18.99 12.55 7.11
C LEU A 313 -17.85 13.56 7.03
N THR A 314 -17.50 13.99 5.81
CA THR A 314 -16.43 14.98 5.59
C THR A 314 -16.80 16.35 6.17
N ALA A 315 -18.06 16.77 6.01
CA ALA A 315 -18.55 18.03 6.56
C ALA A 315 -18.58 18.01 8.10
N GLU A 316 -18.99 16.88 8.70
CA GLU A 316 -18.98 16.71 10.16
C GLU A 316 -17.54 16.72 10.71
N PHE A 317 -16.64 16.00 10.09
CA PHE A 317 -15.22 15.97 10.45
C PHE A 317 -14.60 17.37 10.39
N LYS A 318 -14.86 18.11 9.31
CA LYS A 318 -14.40 19.49 9.15
C LYS A 318 -14.94 20.39 10.27
N ARG A 319 -16.23 20.32 10.57
CA ARG A 319 -16.88 21.11 11.63
C ARG A 319 -16.26 20.82 13.00
N LEU A 320 -15.97 19.54 13.31
CA LEU A 320 -15.37 19.13 14.58
C LEU A 320 -13.93 19.62 14.72
N LEU A 321 -13.16 19.62 13.61
CA LEU A 321 -11.80 20.19 13.58
C LEU A 321 -11.82 21.71 13.75
N GLU A 322 -12.70 22.41 13.04
CA GLU A 322 -12.85 23.86 13.12
C GLU A 322 -13.22 24.31 14.55
N ALA A 323 -14.03 23.52 15.26
CA ALA A 323 -14.39 23.79 16.67
C ALA A 323 -13.18 23.68 17.64
N GLN A 324 -12.09 23.02 17.23
CA GLN A 324 -10.86 22.91 18.02
C GLN A 324 -9.82 23.99 17.66
N LEU A 325 -10.04 24.71 16.56
CA LEU A 325 -9.17 25.79 16.12
C LEU A 325 -9.54 27.09 16.84
N SER A 326 -8.55 27.80 17.33
CA SER A 326 -8.67 29.18 17.79
C SER A 326 -7.49 29.98 17.23
N ASP A 327 -7.59 31.32 17.26
CA ASP A 327 -6.58 32.22 16.66
C ASP A 327 -5.15 31.97 17.18
N ASN A 328 -5.00 31.24 18.28
CA ASN A 328 -3.69 30.98 18.90
C ASN A 328 -3.37 29.49 19.04
N THR A 329 -4.10 28.59 18.37
CA THR A 329 -3.94 27.13 18.51
C THR A 329 -3.48 26.48 17.20
N ILE A 330 -2.53 25.56 17.28
CA ILE A 330 -2.15 24.65 16.20
C ILE A 330 -2.69 23.27 16.56
N VAL A 331 -3.55 22.72 15.71
CA VAL A 331 -4.10 21.36 15.89
C VAL A 331 -3.29 20.39 15.04
N THR A 332 -2.77 19.32 15.66
CA THR A 332 -2.10 18.22 14.99
C THR A 332 -2.93 16.96 15.17
N LEU A 333 -3.34 16.34 14.06
CA LEU A 333 -4.05 15.05 14.08
C LEU A 333 -3.03 13.91 14.21
N GLN A 334 -3.29 13.00 15.15
CA GLN A 334 -2.57 11.75 15.29
C GLN A 334 -3.44 10.59 14.79
N VAL A 335 -2.88 9.81 13.90
CA VAL A 335 -3.46 8.55 13.40
C VAL A 335 -2.59 7.45 13.99
N ASP A 336 -3.18 6.59 14.79
CA ASP A 336 -2.51 5.43 15.39
C ASP A 336 -2.47 4.25 14.39
#